data_87380bd4f1fb7c506794a33696a24925
#
_entry.id   87380bd4f1fb7c506794a33696a24925
#
_cell.length_a   1.000
_cell.length_b   1.000
_cell.length_c   1.000
_cell.angle_alpha   90.00
_cell.angle_beta   90.00
_cell.angle_gamma   90.00
#
_symmetry.space_group_name_H-M   'P 1'
#
loop_
_entity.id
_entity.type
_entity.pdbx_description
1 polymer ?
#
loop_
_entity_poly.entity_id
_entity_poly.type
_entity_poly.pdbx_seq_one_letter_code
_entity_poly.pdbx_strand_id
1 'polypeptide(L)'
;MLLVGESARILHLGCRTGYPDLKIYEHSDGADIVGVDASLPALELARNKAQVMGDVRVEYRPVGDGSLDSEEGLYTHAFTLHPSVGSDQRLQLLSEMERLLCSGGQAVIALPLRGSFQEIADLFREYALKHDDSDFSKAIEAALLARPSIESLSEELEQVGLGDVDVEIRQTSLTFDSGRAFVEDPVSRLLILPEVRAWIGVDDVAKPLSYVRDAIDKYWSEGKLELSLNVGCASARKP
;
A
#
# COMPACT_ATOMS: atom_id res chain seq x y z
N MET A 1 -15.22 6.20 2.96
CA MET A 1 -14.78 5.31 4.03
C MET A 1 -14.23 6.05 5.25
N LEU A 2 -13.22 6.93 5.15
CA LEU A 2 -12.78 7.69 6.34
C LEU A 2 -13.85 8.74 6.72
N LEU A 3 -14.45 8.58 7.90
CA LEU A 3 -15.54 9.41 8.38
C LEU A 3 -15.02 10.41 9.42
N VAL A 4 -14.44 11.51 8.96
CA VAL A 4 -13.78 12.50 9.80
C VAL A 4 -14.83 13.44 10.43
N GLY A 5 -14.91 13.42 11.77
CA GLY A 5 -15.71 14.36 12.55
C GLY A 5 -14.92 15.58 13.03
N GLU A 6 -15.59 16.45 13.77
CA GLU A 6 -14.95 17.61 14.43
C GLU A 6 -13.84 17.14 15.39
N SER A 7 -12.72 17.87 15.41
CA SER A 7 -11.58 17.61 16.31
C SER A 7 -10.97 16.19 16.18
N ALA A 8 -11.02 15.60 14.99
CA ALA A 8 -10.43 14.30 14.73
C ALA A 8 -8.90 14.30 14.93
N ARG A 9 -8.39 13.25 15.56
CA ARG A 9 -6.94 12.97 15.64
C ARG A 9 -6.64 11.78 14.73
N ILE A 10 -5.92 12.03 13.66
CA ILE A 10 -5.73 11.07 12.56
C ILE A 10 -4.26 10.64 12.50
N LEU A 11 -4.04 9.34 12.46
CA LEU A 11 -2.74 8.73 12.24
C LEU A 11 -2.65 8.13 10.83
N HIS A 12 -1.62 8.51 10.09
CA HIS A 12 -1.28 7.90 8.80
C HIS A 12 0.00 7.07 8.92
N LEU A 13 -0.13 5.75 8.92
CA LEU A 13 1.02 4.83 8.97
C LEU A 13 1.54 4.55 7.57
N GLY A 14 2.85 4.73 7.37
CA GLY A 14 3.48 4.63 6.07
C GLY A 14 3.11 5.80 5.16
N CYS A 15 3.15 7.03 5.70
CA CYS A 15 2.67 8.23 5.02
C CYS A 15 3.51 8.65 3.81
N ARG A 16 4.72 8.08 3.64
CA ARG A 16 5.62 8.41 2.55
C ARG A 16 5.79 9.92 2.39
N THR A 17 5.38 10.48 1.27
CA THR A 17 5.46 11.91 0.97
C THR A 17 4.22 12.71 1.40
N GLY A 18 3.40 12.17 2.33
CA GLY A 18 2.27 12.86 2.95
C GLY A 18 1.01 12.97 2.08
N TYR A 19 0.82 12.09 1.09
CA TYR A 19 -0.45 12.02 0.37
C TYR A 19 -1.32 10.90 0.99
N PRO A 20 -2.60 11.15 1.31
CA PRO A 20 -3.45 12.32 0.99
C PRO A 20 -3.65 13.30 2.17
N ASP A 21 -2.77 13.34 3.15
CA ASP A 21 -2.95 14.02 4.44
C ASP A 21 -3.43 15.47 4.31
N LEU A 22 -2.78 16.26 3.46
CA LEU A 22 -3.17 17.65 3.24
C LEU A 22 -4.57 17.79 2.63
N LYS A 23 -4.97 16.85 1.76
CA LYS A 23 -6.33 16.83 1.23
C LYS A 23 -7.36 16.45 2.30
N ILE A 24 -7.01 15.50 3.19
CA ILE A 24 -7.87 15.17 4.34
C ILE A 24 -8.01 16.38 5.24
N TYR A 25 -6.91 17.09 5.53
CA TYR A 25 -6.91 18.29 6.34
C TYR A 25 -7.81 19.39 5.75
N GLU A 26 -7.72 19.67 4.45
CA GLU A 26 -8.54 20.65 3.74
C GLU A 26 -10.04 20.37 3.81
N HIS A 27 -10.42 19.07 3.90
CA HIS A 27 -11.83 18.64 3.93
C HIS A 27 -12.31 18.27 5.34
N SER A 28 -11.45 18.42 6.34
CA SER A 28 -11.78 18.19 7.74
C SER A 28 -12.00 19.49 8.49
N ASP A 29 -12.89 19.50 9.46
CA ASP A 29 -13.11 20.65 10.33
C ASP A 29 -12.13 20.60 11.52
N GLY A 30 -10.89 21.01 11.23
CA GLY A 30 -9.87 21.18 12.26
C GLY A 30 -9.23 19.88 12.78
N ALA A 31 -9.05 18.86 11.95
CA ALA A 31 -8.35 17.65 12.33
C ALA A 31 -6.87 17.89 12.64
N ASP A 32 -6.33 17.12 13.60
CA ASP A 32 -4.89 16.99 13.84
C ASP A 32 -4.42 15.72 13.13
N ILE A 33 -3.44 15.83 12.23
CA ILE A 33 -2.94 14.69 11.46
C ILE A 33 -1.46 14.44 11.80
N VAL A 34 -1.14 13.19 12.11
CA VAL A 34 0.23 12.72 12.30
C VAL A 34 0.54 11.67 11.25
N GLY A 35 1.44 11.99 10.35
CA GLY A 35 1.99 11.02 9.39
C GLY A 35 3.30 10.43 9.90
N VAL A 36 3.46 9.12 9.79
CA VAL A 36 4.70 8.43 10.19
C VAL A 36 5.24 7.57 9.07
N ASP A 37 6.56 7.59 8.89
CA ASP A 37 7.26 6.79 7.88
C ASP A 37 8.70 6.53 8.31
N ALA A 38 9.30 5.44 7.83
CA ALA A 38 10.71 5.14 8.06
C ALA A 38 11.65 5.93 7.14
N SER A 39 11.15 6.45 6.01
CA SER A 39 11.93 7.16 5.00
C SER A 39 12.10 8.63 5.35
N LEU A 40 13.22 9.01 5.91
CA LEU A 40 13.53 10.42 6.19
C LEU A 40 13.43 11.33 4.97
N PRO A 41 13.92 10.94 3.76
CA PRO A 41 13.74 11.77 2.56
C PRO A 41 12.27 11.96 2.16
N ALA A 42 11.41 10.93 2.34
CA ALA A 42 9.99 11.05 2.06
C ALA A 42 9.30 12.00 3.05
N LEU A 43 9.64 11.91 4.34
CA LEU A 43 9.13 12.80 5.38
C LEU A 43 9.56 14.26 5.15
N GLU A 44 10.77 14.50 4.67
CA GLU A 44 11.23 15.84 4.32
C GLU A 44 10.37 16.46 3.21
N LEU A 45 10.06 15.69 2.17
CA LEU A 45 9.14 16.12 1.11
C LEU A 45 7.72 16.39 1.64
N ALA A 46 7.24 15.54 2.57
CA ALA A 46 5.94 15.73 3.19
C ALA A 46 5.89 17.05 4.01
N ARG A 47 6.91 17.29 4.83
CA ARG A 47 7.06 18.53 5.62
C ARG A 47 7.11 19.78 4.72
N ASN A 48 7.89 19.73 3.64
CA ASN A 48 8.00 20.84 2.70
C ASN A 48 6.64 21.17 2.06
N LYS A 49 5.84 20.16 1.70
CA LYS A 49 4.47 20.37 1.19
C LYS A 49 3.56 21.02 2.24
N ALA A 50 3.61 20.55 3.50
CA ALA A 50 2.83 21.13 4.59
C ALA A 50 3.20 22.59 4.84
N GLN A 51 4.50 22.93 4.82
CA GLN A 51 4.97 24.32 4.99
C GLN A 51 4.43 25.26 3.91
N VAL A 52 4.27 24.80 2.67
CA VAL A 52 3.71 25.62 1.56
C VAL A 52 2.24 25.96 1.81
N MET A 53 1.50 25.10 2.52
CA MET A 53 0.10 25.37 2.89
C MET A 53 -0.06 26.35 4.04
N GLY A 54 1.00 26.63 4.80
CA GLY A 54 0.98 27.57 5.91
C GLY A 54 0.65 26.91 7.25
N ASP A 55 -0.25 27.53 8.02
CA ASP A 55 -0.60 27.08 9.38
C ASP A 55 -1.57 25.88 9.33
N VAL A 56 -0.99 24.67 9.12
CA VAL A 56 -1.74 23.41 9.11
C VAL A 56 -1.35 22.54 10.30
N ARG A 57 -2.33 21.84 10.88
CA ARG A 57 -2.12 20.88 11.98
C ARG A 57 -1.79 19.47 11.42
N VAL A 58 -0.72 19.42 10.63
CA VAL A 58 -0.21 18.19 10.05
C VAL A 58 1.27 18.05 10.41
N GLU A 59 1.61 17.00 11.13
CA GLU A 59 2.97 16.72 11.58
C GLU A 59 3.48 15.42 10.95
N TYR A 60 4.78 15.37 10.62
CA TYR A 60 5.43 14.18 10.07
C TYR A 60 6.59 13.74 10.93
N ARG A 61 6.54 12.48 11.42
CA ARG A 61 7.51 11.89 12.35
C ARG A 61 8.18 10.65 11.77
N PRO A 62 9.48 10.43 12.02
CA PRO A 62 10.08 9.16 11.71
C PRO A 62 9.56 8.08 12.65
N VAL A 63 9.38 6.87 12.12
CA VAL A 63 9.14 5.67 12.91
C VAL A 63 10.36 4.76 12.82
N GLY A 64 10.79 4.20 13.96
CA GLY A 64 11.82 3.19 14.03
C GLY A 64 11.26 1.77 13.77
N ASP A 65 12.00 0.76 14.19
CA ASP A 65 11.75 -0.65 13.87
C ASP A 65 10.50 -1.29 14.52
N GLY A 66 9.34 -0.66 14.45
CA GLY A 66 8.12 -1.43 14.67
C GLY A 66 7.06 -0.86 15.60
N SER A 67 7.32 -0.02 16.56
CA SER A 67 6.26 0.62 17.34
C SER A 67 6.42 2.12 17.38
N LEU A 68 5.29 2.83 17.28
CA LEU A 68 5.26 4.25 17.59
C LEU A 68 5.36 4.43 19.10
N ASP A 69 6.28 5.29 19.53
CA ASP A 69 6.31 5.78 20.90
C ASP A 69 5.15 6.78 21.10
N SER A 70 3.94 6.22 21.13
CA SER A 70 2.68 6.94 21.29
C SER A 70 1.81 6.21 22.31
N GLU A 71 1.07 6.97 23.10
CA GLU A 71 0.11 6.45 24.07
C GLU A 71 -0.98 5.64 23.35
N GLU A 72 -1.45 4.58 24.00
CA GLU A 72 -2.60 3.80 23.55
C GLU A 72 -3.86 4.67 23.53
N GLY A 73 -4.74 4.42 22.57
CA GLY A 73 -6.03 5.09 22.51
C GLY A 73 -5.96 6.58 22.18
N LEU A 74 -4.88 7.05 21.57
CA LEU A 74 -4.67 8.47 21.29
C LEU A 74 -5.45 8.98 20.08
N TYR A 75 -5.67 8.13 19.07
CA TYR A 75 -6.20 8.53 17.78
C TYR A 75 -7.67 8.10 17.59
N THR A 76 -8.45 8.98 16.98
CA THR A 76 -9.83 8.68 16.57
C THR A 76 -9.87 7.93 15.23
N HIS A 77 -8.83 8.10 14.41
CA HIS A 77 -8.71 7.45 13.11
C HIS A 77 -7.26 7.03 12.90
N ALA A 78 -7.08 5.84 12.33
CA ALA A 78 -5.79 5.38 11.85
C ALA A 78 -5.94 4.82 10.43
N PHE A 79 -5.05 5.18 9.51
CA PHE A 79 -5.12 4.62 8.17
C PHE A 79 -3.74 4.33 7.59
N THR A 80 -3.72 3.42 6.62
CA THR A 80 -2.54 3.12 5.81
C THR A 80 -2.93 2.85 4.36
N LEU A 81 -2.08 3.29 3.44
CA LEU A 81 -2.31 3.14 2.01
C LEU A 81 -1.20 2.32 1.38
N HIS A 82 -1.58 1.22 0.72
CA HIS A 82 -0.69 0.34 -0.02
C HIS A 82 0.55 -0.09 0.80
N PRO A 83 0.38 -0.71 1.96
CA PRO A 83 1.50 -1.29 2.69
C PRO A 83 2.07 -2.46 1.87
N SER A 84 3.31 -2.30 1.40
CA SER A 84 4.02 -3.33 0.61
C SER A 84 4.64 -4.37 1.55
N VAL A 85 3.78 -5.12 2.26
CA VAL A 85 4.19 -6.05 3.33
C VAL A 85 3.48 -7.40 3.20
N GLY A 86 4.14 -8.47 3.64
CA GLY A 86 3.53 -9.80 3.75
C GLY A 86 2.47 -9.87 4.86
N SER A 87 1.78 -11.00 4.99
CA SER A 87 0.67 -11.19 5.94
C SER A 87 1.08 -10.93 7.39
N ASP A 88 2.22 -11.46 7.84
CA ASP A 88 2.68 -11.29 9.23
C ASP A 88 2.97 -9.84 9.57
N GLN A 89 3.64 -9.12 8.68
CA GLN A 89 3.91 -7.69 8.85
C GLN A 89 2.64 -6.86 8.76
N ARG A 90 1.66 -7.28 7.95
CA ARG A 90 0.35 -6.62 7.87
C ARG A 90 -0.43 -6.80 9.15
N LEU A 91 -0.43 -8.00 9.75
CA LEU A 91 -1.01 -8.24 11.08
C LEU A 91 -0.36 -7.37 12.16
N GLN A 92 0.97 -7.24 12.16
CA GLN A 92 1.66 -6.34 13.09
C GLN A 92 1.24 -4.88 12.90
N LEU A 93 1.14 -4.42 11.65
CA LEU A 93 0.67 -3.07 11.32
C LEU A 93 -0.78 -2.84 11.78
N LEU A 94 -1.68 -3.79 11.53
CA LEU A 94 -3.08 -3.72 11.97
C LEU A 94 -3.22 -3.75 13.50
N SER A 95 -2.40 -4.57 14.18
CA SER A 95 -2.35 -4.62 15.65
C SER A 95 -1.88 -3.28 16.23
N GLU A 96 -0.92 -2.63 15.61
CA GLU A 96 -0.46 -1.30 16.04
C GLU A 96 -1.53 -0.22 15.78
N MET A 97 -2.26 -0.31 14.66
CA MET A 97 -3.42 0.56 14.42
C MET A 97 -4.49 0.39 15.50
N GLU A 98 -4.83 -0.87 15.85
CA GLU A 98 -5.79 -1.16 16.91
C GLU A 98 -5.33 -0.57 18.25
N ARG A 99 -4.08 -0.80 18.65
CA ARG A 99 -3.51 -0.30 19.91
C ARG A 99 -3.62 1.22 20.04
N LEU A 100 -3.34 1.94 18.96
CA LEU A 100 -3.29 3.41 18.94
C LEU A 100 -4.66 4.08 18.83
N LEU A 101 -5.69 3.36 18.37
CA LEU A 101 -7.05 3.85 18.28
C LEU A 101 -7.73 3.92 19.66
N CYS A 102 -8.50 4.97 19.89
CA CYS A 102 -9.42 5.04 21.01
C CYS A 102 -10.63 4.10 20.79
N SER A 103 -11.38 3.78 21.84
CA SER A 103 -12.65 3.04 21.71
C SER A 103 -13.59 3.79 20.76
N GLY A 104 -14.23 3.07 19.83
CA GLY A 104 -15.03 3.62 18.73
C GLY A 104 -14.22 4.20 17.58
N GLY A 105 -12.89 4.25 17.68
CA GLY A 105 -11.99 4.78 16.63
C GLY A 105 -12.03 3.94 15.35
N GLN A 106 -11.79 4.58 14.22
CA GLN A 106 -11.86 3.97 12.89
C GLN A 106 -10.47 3.60 12.34
N ALA A 107 -10.28 2.35 11.96
CA ALA A 107 -9.17 1.89 11.11
C ALA A 107 -9.56 1.87 9.64
N VAL A 108 -8.66 2.30 8.74
CA VAL A 108 -8.85 2.17 7.29
C VAL A 108 -7.56 1.67 6.64
N ILE A 109 -7.67 0.63 5.81
CA ILE A 109 -6.56 0.14 5.00
C ILE A 109 -6.97 0.03 3.54
N ALA A 110 -6.14 0.52 2.62
CA ALA A 110 -6.35 0.36 1.19
C ALA A 110 -5.10 -0.26 0.54
N LEU A 111 -5.31 -1.36 -0.20
CA LEU A 111 -4.21 -2.11 -0.83
C LEU A 111 -4.69 -2.93 -2.04
N PRO A 112 -3.77 -3.37 -2.93
CA PRO A 112 -4.09 -4.34 -3.96
C PRO A 112 -4.49 -5.68 -3.36
N LEU A 113 -5.64 -6.21 -3.79
CA LEU A 113 -6.10 -7.54 -3.44
C LEU A 113 -5.57 -8.59 -4.43
N ARG A 114 -5.79 -9.86 -4.06
CA ARG A 114 -5.53 -11.02 -4.92
C ARG A 114 -6.19 -10.82 -6.29
N GLY A 115 -5.48 -11.23 -7.35
CA GLY A 115 -5.91 -10.97 -8.72
C GLY A 115 -5.44 -9.64 -9.31
N SER A 116 -4.75 -8.78 -8.54
CA SER A 116 -4.10 -7.58 -9.10
C SER A 116 -2.81 -7.93 -9.82
N PHE A 117 -2.53 -7.22 -10.92
CA PHE A 117 -1.27 -7.28 -11.69
C PHE A 117 -0.98 -8.66 -12.29
N GLN A 118 -2.03 -9.40 -12.68
CA GLN A 118 -1.88 -10.76 -13.23
C GLN A 118 -1.08 -10.75 -14.54
N GLU A 119 -1.24 -9.73 -15.37
CA GLU A 119 -0.56 -9.59 -16.65
C GLU A 119 0.97 -9.55 -16.47
N ILE A 120 1.45 -8.86 -15.45
CA ILE A 120 2.89 -8.83 -15.12
C ILE A 120 3.35 -10.17 -14.51
N ALA A 121 2.52 -10.78 -13.69
CA ALA A 121 2.82 -12.11 -13.12
C ALA A 121 2.94 -13.17 -14.22
N ASP A 122 2.10 -13.12 -15.24
CA ASP A 122 2.15 -14.04 -16.40
C ASP A 122 3.44 -13.86 -17.21
N LEU A 123 3.93 -12.65 -17.39
CA LEU A 123 5.22 -12.40 -18.03
C LEU A 123 6.40 -12.90 -17.20
N PHE A 124 6.34 -12.80 -15.87
CA PHE A 124 7.34 -13.43 -14.99
C PHE A 124 7.29 -14.96 -15.05
N ARG A 125 6.09 -15.55 -15.10
CA ARG A 125 5.93 -17.01 -15.31
C ARG A 125 6.52 -17.45 -16.64
N GLU A 126 6.29 -16.70 -17.71
CA GLU A 126 6.88 -16.98 -19.03
C GLU A 126 8.41 -16.95 -18.97
N TYR A 127 8.98 -15.95 -18.26
CA TYR A 127 10.42 -15.88 -18.03
C TYR A 127 10.93 -17.12 -17.31
N ALA A 128 10.30 -17.50 -16.18
CA ALA A 128 10.68 -18.67 -15.41
C ALA A 128 10.65 -19.96 -16.23
N LEU A 129 9.61 -20.16 -17.04
CA LEU A 129 9.49 -21.31 -17.94
C LEU A 129 10.59 -21.34 -19.01
N LYS A 130 10.92 -20.21 -19.61
CA LYS A 130 11.97 -20.11 -20.64
C LYS A 130 13.37 -20.42 -20.10
N HIS A 131 13.60 -20.16 -18.81
CA HIS A 131 14.89 -20.35 -18.18
C HIS A 131 14.95 -21.62 -17.30
N ASP A 132 13.88 -22.43 -17.32
CA ASP A 132 13.72 -23.64 -16.49
C ASP A 132 13.96 -23.36 -14.99
N ASP A 133 13.53 -22.15 -14.53
CA ASP A 133 13.74 -21.65 -13.18
C ASP A 133 12.51 -21.95 -12.30
N SER A 134 12.52 -23.16 -11.74
CA SER A 134 11.43 -23.64 -10.89
C SER A 134 11.31 -22.87 -9.56
N ASP A 135 12.40 -22.34 -9.04
CA ASP A 135 12.38 -21.64 -7.76
C ASP A 135 11.83 -20.22 -7.94
N PHE A 136 12.18 -19.55 -9.04
CA PHE A 136 11.55 -18.29 -9.41
C PHE A 136 10.04 -18.46 -9.66
N SER A 137 9.62 -19.55 -10.32
CA SER A 137 8.20 -19.87 -10.53
C SER A 137 7.46 -20.01 -9.19
N LYS A 138 8.01 -20.76 -8.22
CA LYS A 138 7.41 -20.88 -6.87
C LYS A 138 7.33 -19.53 -6.14
N ALA A 139 8.37 -18.70 -6.27
CA ALA A 139 8.41 -17.39 -5.65
C ALA A 139 7.29 -16.46 -6.20
N ILE A 140 7.03 -16.49 -7.51
CA ILE A 140 5.92 -15.76 -8.14
C ILE A 140 4.58 -16.19 -7.54
N GLU A 141 4.33 -17.51 -7.45
CA GLU A 141 3.08 -18.03 -6.88
C GLU A 141 2.91 -17.63 -5.41
N ALA A 142 3.97 -17.76 -4.61
CA ALA A 142 3.96 -17.32 -3.22
C ALA A 142 3.65 -15.81 -3.09
N ALA A 143 4.25 -14.99 -3.95
CA ALA A 143 4.01 -13.55 -3.99
C ALA A 143 2.54 -13.19 -4.31
N LEU A 144 1.95 -13.88 -5.27
CA LEU A 144 0.54 -13.67 -5.63
C LEU A 144 -0.41 -14.09 -4.50
N LEU A 145 -0.09 -15.15 -3.78
CA LEU A 145 -0.87 -15.63 -2.63
C LEU A 145 -0.71 -14.75 -1.39
N ALA A 146 0.39 -14.00 -1.28
CA ALA A 146 0.64 -13.09 -0.17
C ALA A 146 -0.32 -11.88 -0.15
N ARG A 147 -0.91 -11.51 -1.31
CA ARG A 147 -1.98 -10.51 -1.36
C ARG A 147 -3.25 -11.07 -0.73
N PRO A 148 -3.92 -10.30 0.13
CA PRO A 148 -5.14 -10.78 0.76
C PRO A 148 -6.28 -10.89 -0.26
N SER A 149 -7.22 -11.78 0.00
CA SER A 149 -8.58 -11.72 -0.53
C SER A 149 -9.43 -10.80 0.36
N ILE A 150 -10.70 -10.58 0.00
CA ILE A 150 -11.65 -9.87 0.87
C ILE A 150 -11.77 -10.58 2.21
N GLU A 151 -11.98 -11.90 2.15
CA GLU A 151 -12.21 -12.74 3.31
C GLU A 151 -11.00 -12.71 4.25
N SER A 152 -9.78 -12.93 3.69
CA SER A 152 -8.57 -12.94 4.52
C SER A 152 -8.24 -11.56 5.09
N LEU A 153 -8.56 -10.45 4.40
CA LEU A 153 -8.38 -9.11 4.93
C LEU A 153 -9.36 -8.82 6.07
N SER A 154 -10.62 -9.28 5.94
CA SER A 154 -11.61 -9.19 7.03
C SER A 154 -11.18 -10.00 8.25
N GLU A 155 -10.74 -11.24 8.05
CA GLU A 155 -10.23 -12.10 9.10
C GLU A 155 -9.02 -11.50 9.83
N GLU A 156 -8.08 -10.87 9.09
CA GLU A 156 -6.93 -10.19 9.68
C GLU A 156 -7.33 -9.00 10.57
N LEU A 157 -8.34 -8.21 10.17
CA LEU A 157 -8.85 -7.10 10.97
C LEU A 157 -9.55 -7.59 12.24
N GLU A 158 -10.37 -8.63 12.13
CA GLU A 158 -11.04 -9.25 13.28
C GLU A 158 -10.03 -9.91 14.24
N GLN A 159 -9.00 -10.56 13.72
CA GLN A 159 -7.95 -11.22 14.50
C GLN A 159 -7.20 -10.24 15.41
N VAL A 160 -7.01 -9.00 15.01
CA VAL A 160 -6.35 -7.97 15.83
C VAL A 160 -7.31 -7.27 16.79
N GLY A 161 -8.59 -7.67 16.85
CA GLY A 161 -9.57 -7.12 17.80
C GLY A 161 -10.41 -5.98 17.26
N LEU A 162 -10.32 -5.67 15.96
CA LEU A 162 -11.21 -4.71 15.31
C LEU A 162 -12.54 -5.36 14.94
N GLY A 163 -13.64 -4.61 15.03
CA GLY A 163 -14.98 -5.05 14.67
C GLY A 163 -15.62 -4.17 13.61
N ASP A 164 -16.88 -4.42 13.28
CA ASP A 164 -17.65 -3.69 12.25
C ASP A 164 -16.88 -3.59 10.92
N VAL A 165 -16.29 -4.72 10.50
CA VAL A 165 -15.43 -4.78 9.31
C VAL A 165 -16.27 -4.68 8.05
N ASP A 166 -15.95 -3.70 7.20
CA ASP A 166 -16.52 -3.52 5.88
C ASP A 166 -15.40 -3.42 4.83
N VAL A 167 -15.49 -4.20 3.75
CA VAL A 167 -14.49 -4.23 2.68
C VAL A 167 -15.13 -3.95 1.34
N GLU A 168 -14.83 -2.78 0.79
CA GLU A 168 -15.22 -2.41 -0.58
C GLU A 168 -14.10 -2.76 -1.57
N ILE A 169 -14.50 -3.23 -2.76
CA ILE A 169 -13.58 -3.44 -3.88
C ILE A 169 -13.87 -2.44 -4.99
N ARG A 170 -12.79 -1.88 -5.53
CA ARG A 170 -12.83 -1.13 -6.79
C ARG A 170 -11.88 -1.77 -7.79
N GLN A 171 -12.45 -2.20 -8.91
CA GLN A 171 -11.67 -2.67 -10.05
C GLN A 171 -11.29 -1.48 -10.91
N THR A 172 -10.04 -1.39 -11.27
CA THR A 172 -9.49 -0.38 -12.17
C THR A 172 -8.34 -0.97 -12.96
N SER A 173 -7.78 -0.22 -13.89
CA SER A 173 -6.57 -0.60 -14.60
C SER A 173 -5.57 0.55 -14.67
N LEU A 174 -4.31 0.20 -14.83
CA LEU A 174 -3.22 1.12 -15.15
C LEU A 174 -2.79 0.84 -16.60
N THR A 175 -2.64 1.88 -17.40
CA THR A 175 -2.34 1.74 -18.82
C THR A 175 -0.93 2.24 -19.13
N PHE A 176 -0.16 1.47 -19.88
CA PHE A 176 1.22 1.79 -20.27
C PHE A 176 1.39 1.63 -21.78
N ASP A 177 2.01 2.63 -22.42
CA ASP A 177 2.22 2.67 -23.86
C ASP A 177 3.38 1.76 -24.32
N SER A 178 4.24 1.33 -23.42
CA SER A 178 5.40 0.49 -23.71
C SER A 178 5.98 -0.15 -22.44
N GLY A 179 6.83 -1.15 -22.60
CA GLY A 179 7.58 -1.73 -21.49
C GLY A 179 8.50 -0.72 -20.81
N ARG A 180 9.06 0.22 -21.58
CA ARG A 180 9.82 1.33 -21.00
C ARG A 180 8.92 2.23 -20.17
N ALA A 181 7.76 2.62 -20.67
CA ALA A 181 6.79 3.44 -19.93
C ALA A 181 6.38 2.74 -18.62
N PHE A 182 6.14 1.42 -18.63
CA PHE A 182 5.87 0.66 -17.42
C PHE A 182 7.01 0.73 -16.40
N VAL A 183 8.25 0.50 -16.80
CA VAL A 183 9.40 0.46 -15.85
C VAL A 183 9.74 1.85 -15.32
N GLU A 184 9.57 2.92 -16.11
CA GLU A 184 9.90 4.29 -15.72
C GLU A 184 8.75 5.02 -15.00
N ASP A 185 7.53 4.51 -15.05
CA ASP A 185 6.36 5.13 -14.45
C ASP A 185 6.49 5.23 -12.92
N PRO A 186 6.13 6.38 -12.31
CA PRO A 186 6.21 6.57 -10.86
C PRO A 186 5.39 5.54 -10.05
N VAL A 187 4.21 5.14 -10.53
CA VAL A 187 3.38 4.13 -9.85
C VAL A 187 4.08 2.77 -9.87
N SER A 188 4.60 2.36 -11.03
CA SER A 188 5.38 1.12 -11.14
C SER A 188 6.60 1.13 -10.23
N ARG A 189 7.38 2.22 -10.23
CA ARG A 189 8.62 2.34 -9.46
C ARG A 189 8.41 2.41 -7.96
N LEU A 190 7.31 3.01 -7.50
CA LEU A 190 7.05 3.25 -6.07
C LEU A 190 6.16 2.19 -5.44
N LEU A 191 5.30 1.53 -6.22
CA LEU A 191 4.31 0.60 -5.69
C LEU A 191 4.48 -0.82 -6.23
N ILE A 192 4.59 -1.02 -7.55
CA ILE A 192 4.56 -2.36 -8.16
C ILE A 192 5.94 -3.04 -8.06
N LEU A 193 7.00 -2.39 -8.52
CA LEU A 193 8.33 -3.00 -8.56
C LEU A 193 8.94 -3.27 -7.17
N PRO A 194 8.76 -2.42 -6.15
CA PRO A 194 9.18 -2.75 -4.79
C PRO A 194 8.46 -3.96 -4.21
N GLU A 195 7.15 -4.06 -4.46
CA GLU A 195 6.35 -5.21 -4.05
C GLU A 195 6.84 -6.51 -4.72
N VAL A 196 7.05 -6.47 -6.04
CA VAL A 196 7.62 -7.60 -6.79
C VAL A 196 8.98 -8.03 -6.23
N ARG A 197 9.87 -7.10 -5.94
CA ARG A 197 11.20 -7.40 -5.35
C ARG A 197 11.10 -8.02 -3.96
N ALA A 198 10.24 -7.45 -3.11
CA ALA A 198 10.09 -7.92 -1.73
C ALA A 198 9.53 -9.35 -1.66
N TRP A 199 8.63 -9.72 -2.56
CA TRP A 199 7.95 -11.02 -2.52
C TRP A 199 8.68 -12.12 -3.28
N ILE A 200 9.35 -11.80 -4.37
CA ILE A 200 10.10 -12.78 -5.15
C ILE A 200 11.40 -13.19 -4.45
N GLY A 201 11.90 -12.36 -3.51
CA GLY A 201 13.08 -12.70 -2.71
C GLY A 201 14.37 -12.87 -3.53
N VAL A 202 14.44 -12.27 -4.71
CA VAL A 202 15.57 -12.38 -5.64
C VAL A 202 16.42 -11.11 -5.53
N ASP A 203 17.68 -11.26 -5.21
CA ASP A 203 18.61 -10.14 -5.11
C ASP A 203 18.83 -9.41 -6.44
N ASP A 204 18.69 -10.12 -7.57
CA ASP A 204 18.82 -9.55 -8.92
C ASP A 204 17.57 -9.82 -9.78
N VAL A 205 16.64 -8.88 -9.77
CA VAL A 205 15.46 -8.89 -10.65
C VAL A 205 15.68 -8.21 -12.00
N ALA A 206 16.92 -7.76 -12.30
CA ALA A 206 17.21 -6.97 -13.50
C ALA A 206 16.93 -7.75 -14.79
N LYS A 207 17.30 -9.04 -14.84
CA LYS A 207 17.05 -9.89 -16.01
C LYS A 207 15.56 -10.20 -16.20
N PRO A 208 14.81 -10.64 -15.17
CA PRO A 208 13.36 -10.81 -15.28
C PRO A 208 12.64 -9.52 -15.69
N LEU A 209 13.03 -8.37 -15.12
CA LEU A 209 12.42 -7.07 -15.48
C LEU A 209 12.75 -6.65 -16.92
N SER A 210 13.97 -6.89 -17.39
CA SER A 210 14.32 -6.64 -18.80
C SER A 210 13.48 -7.50 -19.74
N TYR A 211 13.28 -8.77 -19.37
CA TYR A 211 12.40 -9.66 -20.12
C TYR A 211 10.96 -9.15 -20.16
N VAL A 212 10.40 -8.77 -19.01
CA VAL A 212 9.04 -8.22 -18.92
C VAL A 212 8.89 -6.98 -19.79
N ARG A 213 9.85 -6.04 -19.74
CA ARG A 213 9.86 -4.85 -20.58
C ARG A 213 9.79 -5.21 -22.08
N ASP A 214 10.67 -6.11 -22.52
CA ASP A 214 10.77 -6.50 -23.93
C ASP A 214 9.53 -7.30 -24.38
N ALA A 215 8.95 -8.09 -23.49
CA ALA A 215 7.71 -8.83 -23.74
C ALA A 215 6.49 -7.89 -23.85
N ILE A 216 6.40 -6.84 -23.03
CA ILE A 216 5.37 -5.80 -23.18
C ILE A 216 5.45 -5.17 -24.57
N ASP A 217 6.64 -4.72 -24.98
CA ASP A 217 6.83 -4.10 -26.30
C ASP A 217 6.49 -5.04 -27.45
N LYS A 218 6.69 -6.35 -27.26
CA LYS A 218 6.37 -7.37 -28.26
C LYS A 218 4.87 -7.69 -28.33
N TYR A 219 4.22 -7.93 -27.18
CA TYR A 219 2.85 -8.44 -27.11
C TYR A 219 1.79 -7.36 -27.27
N TRP A 220 2.12 -6.12 -26.90
CA TRP A 220 1.25 -4.95 -27.05
C TRP A 220 1.78 -3.94 -28.08
N SER A 221 2.48 -4.42 -29.14
CA SER A 221 3.08 -3.58 -30.18
C SER A 221 2.09 -2.69 -30.93
N GLU A 222 0.82 -3.08 -31.01
CA GLU A 222 -0.27 -2.34 -31.66
C GLU A 222 -1.28 -1.73 -30.66
N GLY A 223 -0.98 -1.78 -29.35
CA GLY A 223 -1.89 -1.35 -28.30
C GLY A 223 -1.17 -0.86 -27.07
N LYS A 224 -1.87 -0.95 -25.95
CA LYS A 224 -1.35 -0.58 -24.61
C LYS A 224 -1.45 -1.75 -23.68
N LEU A 225 -0.46 -1.93 -22.80
CA LEU A 225 -0.61 -2.81 -21.67
C LEU A 225 -1.67 -2.24 -20.73
N GLU A 226 -2.72 -3.00 -20.49
CA GLU A 226 -3.71 -2.73 -19.44
C GLU A 226 -3.43 -3.64 -18.26
N LEU A 227 -2.97 -3.06 -17.16
CA LEU A 227 -2.61 -3.79 -15.96
C LEU A 227 -3.78 -3.75 -14.97
N SER A 228 -4.40 -4.90 -14.75
CA SER A 228 -5.57 -5.04 -13.88
C SER A 228 -5.22 -4.79 -12.41
N LEU A 229 -6.05 -4.01 -11.73
CA LEU A 229 -5.89 -3.68 -10.31
C LEU A 229 -7.22 -3.80 -9.56
N ASN A 230 -7.27 -4.69 -8.57
CA ASN A 230 -8.34 -4.83 -7.60
C ASN A 230 -7.95 -4.10 -6.32
N VAL A 231 -8.44 -2.89 -6.11
CA VAL A 231 -8.18 -2.14 -4.87
C VAL A 231 -9.19 -2.55 -3.82
N GLY A 232 -8.73 -3.19 -2.76
CA GLY A 232 -9.52 -3.36 -1.54
C GLY A 232 -9.36 -2.16 -0.65
N CYS A 233 -10.48 -1.65 -0.14
CA CYS A 233 -10.50 -0.64 0.89
C CYS A 233 -11.33 -1.17 2.05
N ALA A 234 -10.66 -1.49 3.16
CA ALA A 234 -11.31 -2.00 4.35
C ALA A 234 -11.41 -0.91 5.41
N SER A 235 -12.56 -0.89 6.09
CA SER A 235 -12.83 -0.05 7.26
C SER A 235 -13.25 -0.94 8.41
N ALA A 236 -12.76 -0.65 9.61
CA ALA A 236 -13.12 -1.36 10.83
C ALA A 236 -13.15 -0.40 12.02
N ARG A 237 -13.69 -0.84 13.16
CA ARG A 237 -13.74 -0.05 14.39
C ARG A 237 -13.13 -0.79 15.58
N LYS A 238 -12.48 -0.03 16.43
CA LYS A 238 -12.09 -0.51 17.76
C LYS A 238 -13.33 -0.55 18.65
N PRO A 239 -13.65 -1.69 19.30
CA PRO A 239 -14.77 -1.79 20.21
C PRO A 239 -14.75 -0.83 21.40
#